data_b9879611da1cc45d565514269c3b38fe
#
_entry.id   b9879611da1cc45d565514269c3b38fe
#
_cell.length_a   1.000
_cell.length_b   1.000
_cell.length_c   1.000
_cell.angle_alpha   90.00
_cell.angle_beta   90.00
_cell.angle_gamma   90.00
#
_symmetry.space_group_name_H-M   'P 1'
#
loop_
_entity.id
_entity.type
_entity.pdbx_description
1 polymer ?
#
loop_
_entity_poly.entity_id
_entity_poly.type
_entity_poly.pdbx_seq_one_letter_code
_entity_poly.pdbx_strand_id
1 'polypeptide(L)'
;DERDRWATSAGTEGDPWALAEARQATFYNAKAVEVSTPTIKGNSNIETSFYQGTQERWCHRCPECGEYSEIVFDNIHFDPEVKRIRGKKSWSLKSGVSWSCPACGCLIPEDVMRKQPAKWIADNPDAYKKGVRSFWLNAFSSPWTPWEKIVLKFLDAKDDPQRLKVVYNTLLGQLWEDRGDLEDEDTMLARREDYGTRSDGTPVELPDGVLVLTCGVDTQDNRLEYEVVGHGKYGETWGIVKGYIMGRPDTPEVWPVSYTHLTLPTTSR
;
A
#
# COMPACT_ATOMS: atom_id res chain seq x y z
N ASP A 1 -14.23 -17.77 2.46
CA ASP A 1 -13.01 -17.61 3.26
C ASP A 1 -11.82 -17.29 2.34
N GLU A 2 -10.84 -16.54 2.85
CA GLU A 2 -9.62 -16.14 2.13
C GLU A 2 -9.89 -15.40 0.80
N ARG A 3 -10.81 -14.43 0.81
CA ARG A 3 -11.29 -13.71 -0.37
C ARG A 3 -10.16 -13.09 -1.21
N ASP A 4 -9.13 -12.57 -0.56
CA ASP A 4 -7.98 -11.95 -1.24
C ASP A 4 -7.06 -12.95 -1.97
N ARG A 5 -7.26 -14.25 -1.75
CA ARG A 5 -6.50 -15.31 -2.44
C ARG A 5 -7.27 -15.96 -3.58
N TRP A 6 -8.49 -15.52 -3.82
CA TRP A 6 -9.27 -16.02 -4.93
C TRP A 6 -8.71 -15.51 -6.27
N ALA A 7 -8.87 -16.32 -7.30
CA ALA A 7 -8.58 -15.86 -8.65
C ALA A 7 -9.49 -14.66 -9.02
N THR A 8 -8.98 -13.75 -9.83
CA THR A 8 -9.73 -12.57 -10.29
C THR A 8 -10.92 -12.93 -11.16
N SER A 9 -10.88 -14.12 -11.78
CA SER A 9 -11.97 -14.65 -12.60
C SER A 9 -12.12 -16.16 -12.45
N ALA A 10 -13.36 -16.64 -12.43
CA ALA A 10 -13.70 -18.05 -12.54
C ALA A 10 -13.69 -18.48 -14.01
N GLY A 11 -12.50 -18.74 -14.55
CA GLY A 11 -12.32 -18.99 -15.98
C GLY A 11 -12.73 -17.78 -16.82
N THR A 12 -13.71 -17.95 -17.70
CA THR A 12 -14.28 -16.89 -18.56
C THR A 12 -15.54 -16.24 -17.99
N GLU A 13 -16.01 -16.67 -16.81
CA GLU A 13 -17.32 -16.26 -16.27
C GLU A 13 -17.27 -15.00 -15.40
N GLY A 14 -16.08 -14.48 -15.06
CA GLY A 14 -15.92 -13.26 -14.27
C GLY A 14 -15.68 -13.50 -12.78
N ASP A 15 -15.94 -12.49 -11.94
CA ASP A 15 -15.65 -12.54 -10.50
C ASP A 15 -16.39 -13.69 -9.79
N PRO A 16 -15.67 -14.60 -9.13
CA PRO A 16 -16.25 -15.71 -8.41
C PRO A 16 -17.25 -15.30 -7.30
N TRP A 17 -17.03 -14.14 -6.66
CA TRP A 17 -17.92 -13.62 -5.63
C TRP A 17 -19.28 -13.20 -6.23
N ALA A 18 -19.24 -12.42 -7.31
CA ALA A 18 -20.46 -11.99 -8.00
C ALA A 18 -21.29 -13.19 -8.52
N LEU A 19 -20.60 -14.24 -9.00
CA LEU A 19 -21.27 -15.48 -9.41
C LEU A 19 -21.90 -16.21 -8.23
N ALA A 20 -21.27 -16.22 -7.07
CA ALA A 20 -21.82 -16.84 -5.85
C ALA A 20 -23.04 -16.04 -5.35
N GLU A 21 -23.01 -14.71 -5.36
CA GLU A 21 -24.15 -13.85 -5.00
C GLU A 21 -25.32 -14.05 -5.95
N ALA A 22 -25.07 -14.09 -7.26
CA ALA A 22 -26.11 -14.30 -8.26
C ALA A 22 -26.90 -15.62 -8.01
N ARG A 23 -26.23 -16.67 -7.55
CA ARG A 23 -26.89 -17.95 -7.22
C ARG A 23 -27.81 -17.88 -5.99
N GLN A 24 -27.66 -16.86 -5.16
CA GLN A 24 -28.49 -16.64 -3.96
C GLN A 24 -29.73 -15.78 -4.24
N ALA A 25 -29.85 -15.17 -5.41
CA ALA A 25 -30.90 -14.20 -5.75
C ALA A 25 -32.34 -14.72 -5.59
N THR A 26 -32.52 -16.05 -5.62
CA THR A 26 -33.85 -16.67 -5.43
C THR A 26 -34.22 -16.92 -3.97
N PHE A 27 -33.29 -16.73 -3.04
CA PHE A 27 -33.51 -16.97 -1.62
C PHE A 27 -33.78 -15.66 -0.87
N TYR A 28 -34.95 -15.49 -0.33
CA TYR A 28 -35.37 -14.27 0.38
C TYR A 28 -34.55 -13.99 1.66
N ASN A 29 -33.95 -14.98 2.23
CA ASN A 29 -33.12 -14.93 3.46
C ASN A 29 -31.64 -15.18 3.19
N ALA A 30 -31.20 -14.98 1.96
CA ALA A 30 -29.80 -15.15 1.60
C ALA A 30 -28.87 -14.27 2.47
N LYS A 31 -27.73 -14.86 2.86
CA LYS A 31 -26.65 -14.15 3.55
C LYS A 31 -25.34 -14.53 2.89
N ALA A 32 -24.60 -13.55 2.49
CA ALA A 32 -23.25 -13.72 1.98
C ALA A 32 -22.25 -13.21 3.04
N VAL A 33 -21.24 -14.01 3.34
CA VAL A 33 -20.19 -13.67 4.30
C VAL A 33 -18.84 -13.94 3.65
N GLU A 34 -18.03 -12.91 3.54
CA GLU A 34 -16.64 -13.04 3.11
C GLU A 34 -15.69 -12.73 4.26
N VAL A 35 -14.62 -13.50 4.34
CA VAL A 35 -13.58 -13.38 5.36
C VAL A 35 -12.23 -13.51 4.67
N SER A 36 -11.30 -12.65 5.02
CA SER A 36 -9.93 -12.71 4.53
C SER A 36 -9.00 -11.95 5.45
N THR A 37 -7.73 -12.33 5.46
CA THR A 37 -6.66 -11.42 5.82
C THR A 37 -6.42 -10.46 4.65
N PRO A 38 -6.25 -9.14 4.89
CA PRO A 38 -5.96 -8.20 3.82
C PRO A 38 -4.57 -8.47 3.22
N THR A 39 -4.35 -8.00 2.00
CA THR A 39 -3.08 -8.18 1.30
C THR A 39 -2.38 -6.83 1.04
N ILE A 40 -2.33 -6.38 -0.19
CA ILE A 40 -1.67 -5.13 -0.59
C ILE A 40 -2.74 -4.06 -0.76
N LYS A 41 -2.46 -2.87 -0.23
CA LYS A 41 -3.34 -1.71 -0.35
C LYS A 41 -3.68 -1.40 -1.81
N GLY A 42 -4.95 -1.20 -2.08
CA GLY A 42 -5.48 -0.94 -3.41
C GLY A 42 -5.70 -2.18 -4.29
N ASN A 43 -5.17 -3.36 -3.89
CA ASN A 43 -5.35 -4.62 -4.61
C ASN A 43 -6.07 -5.69 -3.77
N SER A 44 -6.57 -5.32 -2.59
CA SER A 44 -7.24 -6.23 -1.67
C SER A 44 -8.75 -6.21 -1.89
N ASN A 45 -9.33 -7.37 -2.20
CA ASN A 45 -10.78 -7.49 -2.35
C ASN A 45 -11.51 -7.25 -1.02
N ILE A 46 -10.97 -7.79 0.09
CA ILE A 46 -11.56 -7.61 1.42
C ILE A 46 -11.49 -6.14 1.87
N GLU A 47 -10.48 -5.37 1.45
CA GLU A 47 -10.42 -3.92 1.66
C GLU A 47 -11.62 -3.23 1.02
N THR A 48 -11.87 -3.53 -0.25
CA THR A 48 -13.01 -2.97 -1.00
C THR A 48 -14.33 -3.28 -0.31
N SER A 49 -14.55 -4.54 0.07
CA SER A 49 -15.75 -4.98 0.78
C SER A 49 -15.88 -4.33 2.15
N PHE A 50 -14.79 -4.14 2.87
CA PHE A 50 -14.80 -3.46 4.16
C PHE A 50 -15.27 -2.02 4.04
N TYR A 51 -14.80 -1.25 3.06
CA TYR A 51 -15.20 0.14 2.85
C TYR A 51 -16.62 0.31 2.31
N GLN A 52 -17.19 -0.71 1.67
CA GLN A 52 -18.59 -0.71 1.25
C GLN A 52 -19.58 -0.92 2.41
N GLY A 53 -19.13 -1.51 3.50
CA GLY A 53 -19.93 -1.84 4.66
C GLY A 53 -19.87 -0.80 5.78
N THR A 54 -20.28 -1.23 6.97
CA THR A 54 -20.38 -0.40 8.19
C THR A 54 -19.04 0.00 8.78
N GLN A 55 -17.92 -0.61 8.37
CA GLN A 55 -16.56 -0.33 8.84
C GLN A 55 -16.44 -0.44 10.38
N GLU A 56 -16.98 -1.50 10.94
CA GLU A 56 -17.05 -1.68 12.38
C GLU A 56 -15.68 -2.07 12.95
N ARG A 57 -15.27 -1.36 14.03
CA ARG A 57 -14.05 -1.59 14.79
C ARG A 57 -14.37 -2.15 16.16
N TRP A 58 -13.57 -3.12 16.64
CA TRP A 58 -13.73 -3.68 17.97
C TRP A 58 -13.03 -2.79 19.00
N CYS A 59 -13.82 -2.00 19.73
CA CYS A 59 -13.32 -0.99 20.67
C CYS A 59 -13.50 -1.43 22.10
N HIS A 60 -12.43 -1.32 22.90
CA HIS A 60 -12.42 -1.59 24.33
C HIS A 60 -12.59 -0.28 25.12
N ARG A 61 -13.27 -0.38 26.25
CA ARG A 61 -13.45 0.77 27.15
C ARG A 61 -12.17 1.04 27.93
N CYS A 62 -11.67 2.28 27.91
CA CYS A 62 -10.60 2.68 28.81
C CYS A 62 -11.08 2.66 30.25
N PRO A 63 -10.41 2.01 31.20
CA PRO A 63 -10.81 1.99 32.61
C PRO A 63 -10.71 3.36 33.27
N GLU A 64 -9.83 4.25 32.80
CA GLU A 64 -9.59 5.56 33.42
C GLU A 64 -10.57 6.63 32.93
N CYS A 65 -10.71 6.83 31.62
CA CYS A 65 -11.57 7.89 31.08
C CYS A 65 -12.94 7.40 30.59
N GLY A 66 -13.13 6.10 30.43
CA GLY A 66 -14.37 5.51 29.98
C GLY A 66 -14.60 5.52 28.46
N GLU A 67 -13.73 6.17 27.69
CA GLU A 67 -13.83 6.22 26.23
C GLU A 67 -13.53 4.86 25.59
N TYR A 68 -14.18 4.60 24.46
CA TYR A 68 -14.01 3.37 23.70
C TYR A 68 -13.08 3.59 22.53
N SER A 69 -12.02 2.79 22.45
CA SER A 69 -11.05 2.86 21.36
C SER A 69 -10.60 1.46 20.96
N GLU A 70 -10.24 1.30 19.68
CA GLU A 70 -9.62 0.06 19.23
C GLU A 70 -8.19 -0.06 19.77
N ILE A 71 -7.72 -1.29 19.92
CA ILE A 71 -6.34 -1.57 20.30
C ILE A 71 -5.56 -1.78 19.02
N VAL A 72 -4.76 -0.78 18.62
CA VAL A 72 -3.88 -0.81 17.46
C VAL A 72 -2.42 -0.84 17.88
N PHE A 73 -1.55 -1.32 16.99
CA PHE A 73 -0.12 -1.48 17.31
C PHE A 73 0.54 -0.17 17.70
N ASP A 74 0.16 0.95 17.09
CA ASP A 74 0.74 2.29 17.36
C ASP A 74 0.50 2.77 18.80
N ASN A 75 -0.51 2.23 19.47
CA ASN A 75 -0.84 2.55 20.87
C ASN A 75 -0.28 1.51 21.85
N ILE A 76 0.53 0.56 21.36
CA ILE A 76 1.15 -0.48 22.20
C ILE A 76 2.54 -0.04 22.66
N HIS A 77 2.74 -0.04 23.96
CA HIS A 77 3.99 0.30 24.61
C HIS A 77 4.70 -0.94 25.14
N PHE A 78 5.97 -1.06 24.85
CA PHE A 78 6.84 -2.16 25.25
C PHE A 78 8.30 -1.71 25.29
N ASP A 79 9.12 -2.34 26.15
CA ASP A 79 10.55 -2.06 26.25
C ASP A 79 11.36 -3.26 25.73
N PRO A 80 11.85 -3.19 24.47
CA PRO A 80 12.55 -4.31 23.87
C PRO A 80 13.99 -4.44 24.35
N GLU A 81 14.42 -5.67 24.58
CA GLU A 81 15.79 -6.03 24.89
C GLU A 81 16.32 -7.03 23.86
N VAL A 82 17.53 -6.80 23.39
CA VAL A 82 18.22 -7.72 22.48
C VAL A 82 19.14 -8.64 23.28
N LYS A 83 18.88 -9.95 23.21
CA LYS A 83 19.78 -10.99 23.72
C LYS A 83 20.44 -11.71 22.56
N ARG A 84 21.71 -12.08 22.72
CA ARG A 84 22.41 -12.94 21.76
C ARG A 84 22.54 -14.33 22.34
N ILE A 85 21.86 -15.30 21.75
CA ILE A 85 21.91 -16.71 22.12
C ILE A 85 22.61 -17.48 21.00
N ARG A 86 23.77 -18.05 21.32
CA ARG A 86 24.61 -18.78 20.33
C ARG A 86 24.89 -17.97 19.05
N GLY A 87 25.17 -16.67 19.19
CA GLY A 87 25.45 -15.76 18.10
C GLY A 87 24.23 -15.25 17.31
N LYS A 88 23.03 -15.77 17.57
CA LYS A 88 21.79 -15.28 16.94
C LYS A 88 21.13 -14.20 17.79
N LYS A 89 20.64 -13.15 17.13
CA LYS A 89 19.82 -12.09 17.74
C LYS A 89 18.49 -12.69 18.16
N SER A 90 18.09 -12.46 19.41
CA SER A 90 16.80 -12.85 19.97
C SER A 90 16.21 -11.66 20.71
N TRP A 91 14.93 -11.41 20.54
CA TRP A 91 14.22 -10.36 21.24
C TRP A 91 13.59 -10.87 22.51
N SER A 92 13.59 -10.05 23.56
CA SER A 92 12.81 -10.21 24.79
C SER A 92 12.28 -8.84 25.20
N LEU A 93 11.34 -8.81 26.13
CA LEU A 93 10.87 -7.55 26.72
C LEU A 93 11.38 -7.43 28.15
N LYS A 94 11.76 -6.23 28.58
CA LYS A 94 12.18 -5.94 29.97
C LYS A 94 10.98 -5.80 30.88
N SER A 95 9.84 -5.37 30.35
CA SER A 95 8.57 -5.17 31.07
C SER A 95 7.41 -5.76 30.30
N GLY A 96 6.25 -5.86 30.92
CA GLY A 96 5.02 -6.24 30.25
C GLY A 96 4.60 -5.25 29.16
N VAL A 97 3.67 -5.67 28.33
CA VAL A 97 3.09 -4.84 27.28
C VAL A 97 1.89 -4.07 27.81
N SER A 98 1.81 -2.79 27.49
CA SER A 98 0.72 -1.90 27.88
C SER A 98 0.13 -1.20 26.67
N TRP A 99 -1.13 -0.84 26.76
CA TRP A 99 -1.83 -0.01 25.77
C TRP A 99 -1.96 1.42 26.28
N SER A 100 -1.68 2.39 25.41
CA SER A 100 -1.92 3.81 25.68
C SER A 100 -3.29 4.21 25.17
N CYS A 101 -4.12 4.74 26.04
CA CYS A 101 -5.41 5.27 25.61
C CYS A 101 -5.23 6.52 24.73
N PRO A 102 -5.76 6.55 23.50
CA PRO A 102 -5.61 7.71 22.62
C PRO A 102 -6.36 8.96 23.13
N ALA A 103 -7.35 8.78 24.03
CA ALA A 103 -8.13 9.90 24.57
C ALA A 103 -7.48 10.55 25.80
N CYS A 104 -6.91 9.76 26.73
CA CYS A 104 -6.36 10.29 27.99
C CYS A 104 -4.88 10.05 28.20
N GLY A 105 -4.21 9.27 27.32
CA GLY A 105 -2.78 8.97 27.40
C GLY A 105 -2.38 7.97 28.49
N CYS A 106 -3.31 7.46 29.29
CA CYS A 106 -2.99 6.51 30.37
C CYS A 106 -2.49 5.19 29.78
N LEU A 107 -1.45 4.64 30.40
CA LEU A 107 -0.90 3.32 30.07
C LEU A 107 -1.61 2.24 30.90
N ILE A 108 -2.25 1.31 30.22
CA ILE A 108 -3.03 0.25 30.82
C ILE A 108 -2.40 -1.11 30.46
N PRO A 109 -2.05 -1.96 31.45
CA PRO A 109 -1.51 -3.28 31.20
C PRO A 109 -2.50 -4.20 30.47
N GLU A 110 -1.96 -5.17 29.71
CA GLU A 110 -2.75 -6.13 28.95
C GLU A 110 -3.82 -6.85 29.78
N ASP A 111 -3.46 -7.33 30.98
CA ASP A 111 -4.36 -8.10 31.85
C ASP A 111 -5.54 -7.27 32.38
N VAL A 112 -5.38 -5.96 32.49
CA VAL A 112 -6.43 -5.02 32.85
C VAL A 112 -7.33 -4.72 31.67
N MET A 113 -6.73 -4.44 30.48
CA MET A 113 -7.49 -4.14 29.28
C MET A 113 -8.35 -5.32 28.80
N ARG A 114 -7.84 -6.54 28.88
CA ARG A 114 -8.58 -7.75 28.49
C ARG A 114 -9.86 -7.99 29.31
N LYS A 115 -9.96 -7.40 30.49
CA LYS A 115 -11.15 -7.49 31.37
C LYS A 115 -12.17 -6.39 31.09
N GLN A 116 -11.82 -5.40 30.29
CA GLN A 116 -12.70 -4.27 30.02
C GLN A 116 -13.81 -4.66 29.03
N PRO A 117 -15.01 -4.08 29.19
CA PRO A 117 -16.08 -4.27 28.22
C PRO A 117 -15.65 -3.73 26.85
N ALA A 118 -16.10 -4.41 25.81
CA ALA A 118 -15.82 -4.03 24.44
C ALA A 118 -17.10 -4.08 23.59
N LYS A 119 -17.11 -3.31 22.51
CA LYS A 119 -18.23 -3.26 21.56
C LYS A 119 -17.76 -2.92 20.16
N TRP A 120 -18.57 -3.27 19.19
CA TRP A 120 -18.40 -2.81 17.81
C TRP A 120 -18.87 -1.36 17.68
N ILE A 121 -18.05 -0.53 17.04
CA ILE A 121 -18.36 0.86 16.70
C ILE A 121 -18.21 1.00 15.21
N ALA A 122 -19.25 1.51 14.56
CA ALA A 122 -19.29 1.71 13.11
C ALA A 122 -18.79 3.10 12.73
N ASP A 123 -17.81 3.17 11.83
CA ASP A 123 -17.37 4.43 11.23
C ASP A 123 -18.33 4.90 10.11
N ASN A 124 -19.03 3.94 9.48
CA ASN A 124 -20.02 4.21 8.43
C ASN A 124 -21.39 3.60 8.78
N PRO A 125 -22.17 4.21 9.70
CA PRO A 125 -23.45 3.67 10.13
C PRO A 125 -24.53 3.70 9.05
N ASP A 126 -24.38 4.51 8.00
CA ASP A 126 -25.37 4.56 6.91
C ASP A 126 -25.40 3.25 6.09
N ALA A 127 -24.36 2.47 6.09
CA ALA A 127 -24.34 1.17 5.45
C ALA A 127 -25.29 0.14 6.08
N TYR A 128 -25.72 0.34 7.34
CA TYR A 128 -26.79 -0.49 7.94
C TYR A 128 -28.09 -0.45 7.13
N LYS A 129 -28.40 0.69 6.53
CA LYS A 129 -29.61 0.87 5.69
C LYS A 129 -29.55 0.02 4.42
N LYS A 130 -28.33 -0.30 3.96
CA LYS A 130 -28.10 -1.16 2.80
C LYS A 130 -28.00 -2.64 3.15
N GLY A 131 -28.06 -2.98 4.44
CA GLY A 131 -27.91 -4.36 4.94
C GLY A 131 -26.49 -4.90 4.84
N VAL A 132 -25.47 -4.06 4.59
CA VAL A 132 -24.06 -4.46 4.46
C VAL A 132 -23.31 -4.11 5.72
N ARG A 133 -22.82 -5.13 6.41
CA ARG A 133 -21.96 -4.95 7.59
C ARG A 133 -20.53 -5.41 7.29
N SER A 134 -19.58 -4.66 7.78
CA SER A 134 -18.16 -5.02 7.67
C SER A 134 -17.44 -4.84 9.01
N PHE A 135 -16.50 -5.71 9.29
CA PHE A 135 -15.84 -5.81 10.58
C PHE A 135 -14.32 -5.90 10.38
N TRP A 136 -13.58 -5.19 11.20
CA TRP A 136 -12.14 -5.32 11.23
C TRP A 136 -11.70 -5.73 12.64
N LEU A 137 -10.81 -6.72 12.70
CA LEU A 137 -10.29 -7.25 13.95
C LEU A 137 -8.82 -7.61 13.78
N ASN A 138 -8.00 -7.27 14.77
CA ASN A 138 -6.60 -7.65 14.84
C ASN A 138 -6.31 -8.65 15.97
N ALA A 139 -5.09 -9.18 16.02
CA ALA A 139 -4.71 -10.19 16.99
C ALA A 139 -4.64 -9.69 18.44
N PHE A 140 -4.59 -8.37 18.69
CA PHE A 140 -4.65 -7.82 20.06
C PHE A 140 -5.97 -8.12 20.77
N SER A 141 -7.04 -8.27 20.01
CA SER A 141 -8.36 -8.66 20.53
C SER A 141 -8.52 -10.16 20.76
N SER A 142 -7.55 -10.98 20.31
CA SER A 142 -7.61 -12.43 20.44
C SER A 142 -7.34 -12.88 21.89
N PRO A 143 -8.21 -13.68 22.50
CA PRO A 143 -7.99 -14.17 23.86
C PRO A 143 -6.87 -15.24 23.95
N TRP A 144 -6.46 -15.81 22.81
CA TRP A 144 -5.46 -16.89 22.77
C TRP A 144 -4.03 -16.42 22.53
N THR A 145 -3.86 -15.17 22.10
CA THR A 145 -2.54 -14.65 21.75
C THR A 145 -2.14 -13.50 22.67
N PRO A 146 -1.17 -13.70 23.59
CA PRO A 146 -0.65 -12.64 24.41
C PRO A 146 -0.06 -11.50 23.57
N TRP A 147 -0.22 -10.27 24.02
CA TRP A 147 0.32 -9.10 23.31
C TRP A 147 1.84 -9.15 23.18
N GLU A 148 2.54 -9.65 24.19
CA GLU A 148 3.98 -9.89 24.13
C GLU A 148 4.37 -10.73 22.91
N LYS A 149 3.62 -11.81 22.62
CA LYS A 149 3.90 -12.69 21.47
C LYS A 149 3.73 -11.96 20.14
N ILE A 150 2.76 -11.05 20.03
CA ILE A 150 2.55 -10.23 18.83
C ILE A 150 3.72 -9.27 18.64
N VAL A 151 4.12 -8.57 19.70
CA VAL A 151 5.24 -7.64 19.72
C VAL A 151 6.56 -8.34 19.36
N LEU A 152 6.84 -9.50 19.95
CA LEU A 152 8.06 -10.26 19.65
C LEU A 152 8.10 -10.71 18.18
N LYS A 153 6.98 -11.14 17.61
CA LYS A 153 6.91 -11.48 16.18
C LYS A 153 7.17 -10.27 15.28
N PHE A 154 6.66 -9.10 15.66
CA PHE A 154 6.96 -7.86 14.96
C PHE A 154 8.46 -7.52 15.03
N LEU A 155 9.06 -7.58 16.22
CA LEU A 155 10.48 -7.30 16.41
C LEU A 155 11.40 -8.26 15.65
N ASP A 156 11.00 -9.53 15.54
CA ASP A 156 11.74 -10.54 14.76
C ASP A 156 11.59 -10.33 13.24
N ALA A 157 10.54 -9.67 12.79
CA ALA A 157 10.24 -9.44 11.38
C ALA A 157 10.66 -8.06 10.86
N LYS A 158 10.84 -7.06 11.73
CA LYS A 158 10.97 -5.64 11.37
C LYS A 158 12.10 -5.31 10.40
N ASP A 159 13.17 -6.10 10.39
CA ASP A 159 14.35 -5.90 9.55
C ASP A 159 14.22 -6.67 8.20
N ASP A 160 13.10 -7.37 7.96
CA ASP A 160 12.83 -8.16 6.75
C ASP A 160 11.43 -7.81 6.20
N PRO A 161 11.32 -7.07 5.08
CA PRO A 161 10.04 -6.62 4.52
C PRO A 161 9.05 -7.76 4.24
N GLN A 162 9.52 -8.92 3.79
CA GLN A 162 8.64 -10.06 3.49
C GLN A 162 8.03 -10.67 4.76
N ARG A 163 8.84 -10.79 5.81
CA ARG A 163 8.36 -11.26 7.11
C ARG A 163 7.47 -10.22 7.79
N LEU A 164 7.82 -8.94 7.68
CA LEU A 164 7.05 -7.84 8.22
C LEU A 164 5.65 -7.75 7.57
N LYS A 165 5.57 -7.92 6.25
CA LYS A 165 4.30 -8.02 5.51
C LYS A 165 3.37 -9.08 6.10
N VAL A 166 3.91 -10.26 6.42
CA VAL A 166 3.11 -11.31 7.06
C VAL A 166 2.56 -10.86 8.40
N VAL A 167 3.36 -10.18 9.23
CA VAL A 167 2.89 -9.66 10.52
C VAL A 167 1.78 -8.63 10.35
N TYR A 168 1.95 -7.66 9.43
CA TYR A 168 0.94 -6.65 9.14
C TYR A 168 -0.38 -7.29 8.70
N ASN A 169 -0.33 -8.16 7.71
CA ASN A 169 -1.54 -8.75 7.15
C ASN A 169 -2.23 -9.72 8.12
N THR A 170 -1.47 -10.58 8.82
CA THR A 170 -2.07 -11.70 9.58
C THR A 170 -2.28 -11.40 11.06
N LEU A 171 -1.45 -10.56 11.69
CA LEU A 171 -1.57 -10.23 13.10
C LEU A 171 -2.20 -8.87 13.35
N LEU A 172 -1.78 -7.87 12.58
CA LEU A 172 -2.32 -6.53 12.72
C LEU A 172 -3.61 -6.33 11.91
N GLY A 173 -3.90 -7.24 10.97
CA GLY A 173 -5.07 -7.12 10.08
C GLY A 173 -4.98 -5.91 9.17
N GLN A 174 -3.78 -5.40 8.90
CA GLN A 174 -3.53 -4.19 8.14
C GLN A 174 -3.07 -4.53 6.73
N LEU A 175 -3.40 -3.66 5.79
CA LEU A 175 -2.91 -3.71 4.43
C LEU A 175 -1.41 -3.43 4.40
N TRP A 176 -0.70 -4.18 3.56
CA TRP A 176 0.69 -3.89 3.28
C TRP A 176 0.78 -2.79 2.23
N GLU A 177 1.49 -1.73 2.56
CA GLU A 177 1.93 -0.74 1.57
C GLU A 177 3.33 -1.15 1.11
N ASP A 178 3.47 -1.57 -0.15
CA ASP A 178 4.79 -1.66 -0.76
C ASP A 178 5.32 -0.22 -0.87
N ARG A 179 5.99 0.19 0.16
CA ARG A 179 6.91 1.32 0.06
C ARG A 179 8.10 0.78 -0.73
N GLY A 180 7.96 0.76 -2.08
CA GLY A 180 9.13 0.70 -2.92
C GLY A 180 10.11 1.76 -2.43
N ASP A 181 11.37 1.67 -2.79
CA ASP A 181 12.33 2.78 -2.64
C ASP A 181 11.84 3.98 -3.49
N LEU A 182 10.65 4.49 -3.14
CA LEU A 182 10.20 5.79 -3.61
C LEU A 182 11.11 6.77 -2.89
N GLU A 183 12.12 7.24 -3.59
CA GLU A 183 12.79 8.47 -3.17
C GLU A 183 11.68 9.49 -2.88
N ASP A 184 11.78 10.15 -1.75
CA ASP A 184 10.88 11.22 -1.35
C ASP A 184 10.73 12.21 -2.51
N GLU A 185 9.49 12.61 -2.83
CA GLU A 185 9.19 13.51 -3.95
C GLU A 185 10.02 14.80 -3.86
N ASP A 186 10.19 15.34 -2.66
CA ASP A 186 11.02 16.52 -2.41
C ASP A 186 12.49 16.27 -2.75
N THR A 187 13.01 15.08 -2.46
CA THR A 187 14.38 14.67 -2.82
C THR A 187 14.53 14.51 -4.34
N MET A 188 13.52 13.99 -5.03
CA MET A 188 13.52 13.89 -6.49
C MET A 188 13.43 15.27 -7.13
N LEU A 189 12.57 16.15 -6.62
CA LEU A 189 12.43 17.53 -7.10
C LEU A 189 13.70 18.35 -6.85
N ALA A 190 14.38 18.16 -5.72
CA ALA A 190 15.64 18.81 -5.42
C ALA A 190 16.80 18.41 -6.36
N ARG A 191 16.72 17.22 -6.97
CA ARG A 191 17.68 16.71 -7.97
C ARG A 191 17.36 17.20 -9.39
N ARG A 192 16.25 17.92 -9.57
CA ARG A 192 15.85 18.42 -10.88
C ARG A 192 16.85 19.47 -11.34
N GLU A 193 17.43 19.25 -12.50
CA GLU A 193 18.29 20.20 -13.20
C GLU A 193 17.50 20.90 -14.31
N ASP A 194 17.79 22.18 -14.55
CA ASP A 194 17.14 22.96 -15.62
C ASP A 194 17.95 22.82 -16.91
N TYR A 195 17.73 21.71 -17.59
CA TYR A 195 18.22 21.47 -18.93
C TYR A 195 17.07 21.01 -19.83
N GLY A 196 17.15 21.26 -21.12
CA GLY A 196 16.07 20.98 -22.08
C GLY A 196 15.70 22.20 -22.91
N THR A 197 14.42 22.40 -23.20
CA THR A 197 13.94 23.57 -23.96
C THR A 197 13.68 24.73 -23.02
N ARG A 198 14.24 25.89 -23.29
CA ARG A 198 13.97 27.13 -22.56
C ARG A 198 12.53 27.59 -22.79
N SER A 199 12.03 28.49 -21.95
CA SER A 199 10.68 29.03 -22.06
C SER A 199 10.42 29.81 -23.38
N ASP A 200 11.47 30.24 -24.07
CA ASP A 200 11.41 30.88 -25.39
C ASP A 200 11.48 29.88 -26.56
N GLY A 201 11.50 28.56 -26.28
CA GLY A 201 11.57 27.52 -27.29
C GLY A 201 12.97 27.19 -27.81
N THR A 202 14.02 27.85 -27.27
CA THR A 202 15.39 27.55 -27.66
C THR A 202 15.88 26.23 -27.00
N PRO A 203 16.55 25.35 -27.76
CA PRO A 203 17.12 24.13 -27.17
C PRO A 203 18.22 24.50 -26.20
N VAL A 204 18.22 23.84 -25.02
CA VAL A 204 19.31 23.93 -24.05
C VAL A 204 20.45 23.00 -24.50
N GLU A 205 21.68 23.36 -24.15
CA GLU A 205 22.81 22.48 -24.35
C GLU A 205 22.63 21.21 -23.52
N LEU A 206 22.99 20.06 -24.08
CA LEU A 206 22.97 18.80 -23.36
C LEU A 206 23.95 18.87 -22.17
N PRO A 207 23.66 18.24 -21.03
CA PRO A 207 24.61 18.12 -19.95
C PRO A 207 25.95 17.53 -20.44
N ASP A 208 27.07 18.14 -20.01
CA ASP A 208 28.41 17.76 -20.45
C ASP A 208 28.76 16.27 -20.23
N GLY A 209 28.07 15.63 -19.28
CA GLY A 209 28.24 14.22 -18.97
C GLY A 209 27.56 13.26 -19.98
N VAL A 210 26.70 13.75 -20.88
CA VAL A 210 25.96 12.90 -21.82
C VAL A 210 26.88 12.43 -22.92
N LEU A 211 27.02 11.10 -23.05
CA LEU A 211 27.85 10.46 -24.07
C LEU A 211 27.02 9.81 -25.18
N VAL A 212 25.83 9.34 -24.85
CA VAL A 212 24.91 8.66 -25.79
C VAL A 212 23.50 9.09 -25.48
N LEU A 213 22.68 9.27 -26.52
CA LEU A 213 21.27 9.50 -26.42
C LEU A 213 20.52 8.28 -26.89
N THR A 214 19.47 7.90 -26.17
CA THR A 214 18.51 6.89 -26.58
C THR A 214 17.11 7.48 -26.61
N CYS A 215 16.26 6.99 -27.50
CA CYS A 215 14.87 7.37 -27.56
C CYS A 215 14.00 6.12 -27.45
N GLY A 216 13.12 6.08 -26.45
CA GLY A 216 12.05 5.11 -26.34
C GLY A 216 10.76 5.70 -26.90
N VAL A 217 10.01 4.90 -27.68
CA VAL A 217 8.69 5.30 -28.20
C VAL A 217 7.69 4.22 -27.81
N ASP A 218 6.63 4.63 -27.12
CA ASP A 218 5.49 3.79 -26.77
C ASP A 218 4.27 4.15 -27.60
N THR A 219 3.53 3.12 -28.05
CA THR A 219 2.36 3.28 -28.90
C THR A 219 1.10 3.13 -28.08
N GLN A 220 0.28 4.17 -28.04
CA GLN A 220 -1.06 4.19 -27.44
C GLN A 220 -2.13 4.17 -28.53
N ASP A 221 -3.38 3.97 -28.18
CA ASP A 221 -4.48 3.89 -29.17
C ASP A 221 -4.62 5.12 -30.07
N ASN A 222 -4.23 6.30 -29.58
CA ASN A 222 -4.46 7.61 -30.23
C ASN A 222 -3.22 8.50 -30.29
N ARG A 223 -2.04 8.01 -29.88
CA ARG A 223 -0.79 8.80 -29.86
C ARG A 223 0.44 7.92 -29.79
N LEU A 224 1.58 8.49 -30.10
CA LEU A 224 2.90 8.00 -29.73
C LEU A 224 3.40 8.81 -28.53
N GLU A 225 3.90 8.16 -27.50
CA GLU A 225 4.64 8.79 -26.40
C GLU A 225 6.12 8.51 -26.61
N TYR A 226 6.97 9.51 -26.42
CA TYR A 226 8.41 9.32 -26.58
C TYR A 226 9.16 9.96 -25.43
N GLU A 227 10.29 9.37 -25.08
CA GLU A 227 11.22 9.87 -24.09
C GLU A 227 12.65 9.73 -24.61
N VAL A 228 13.42 10.81 -24.55
CA VAL A 228 14.84 10.85 -24.89
C VAL A 228 15.64 10.88 -23.59
N VAL A 229 16.55 9.92 -23.45
CA VAL A 229 17.40 9.80 -22.27
C VAL A 229 18.85 9.91 -22.69
N GLY A 230 19.60 10.77 -21.99
CA GLY A 230 21.04 10.85 -22.06
C GLY A 230 21.68 9.85 -21.12
N HIS A 231 22.75 9.20 -21.57
CA HIS A 231 23.53 8.25 -20.79
C HIS A 231 24.98 8.71 -20.67
N GLY A 232 25.50 8.69 -19.46
CA GLY A 232 26.84 9.04 -19.11
C GLY A 232 27.71 7.89 -18.63
N LYS A 233 28.85 8.21 -18.02
CA LYS A 233 29.71 7.23 -17.37
C LYS A 233 29.07 6.71 -16.09
N TYR A 234 29.42 5.50 -15.71
CA TYR A 234 29.02 4.88 -14.43
C TYR A 234 27.51 4.69 -14.24
N GLY A 235 26.73 4.65 -15.33
CA GLY A 235 25.27 4.45 -15.26
C GLY A 235 24.48 5.74 -14.96
N GLU A 236 25.11 6.90 -15.02
CA GLU A 236 24.42 8.18 -14.88
C GLU A 236 23.48 8.42 -16.08
N THR A 237 22.28 8.96 -15.81
CA THR A 237 21.26 9.20 -16.85
C THR A 237 20.57 10.55 -16.63
N TRP A 238 20.16 11.17 -17.75
CA TRP A 238 19.40 12.42 -17.78
C TRP A 238 18.17 12.28 -18.65
N GLY A 239 16.99 12.63 -18.14
CA GLY A 239 15.78 12.76 -18.95
C GLY A 239 15.86 14.06 -19.79
N ILE A 240 16.13 13.97 -21.06
CA ILE A 240 16.37 15.13 -21.93
C ILE A 240 15.06 15.75 -22.40
N VAL A 241 14.18 14.93 -22.94
CA VAL A 241 12.88 15.38 -23.44
C VAL A 241 11.86 14.26 -23.33
N LYS A 242 10.64 14.60 -22.92
CA LYS A 242 9.48 13.72 -22.96
C LYS A 242 8.34 14.43 -23.66
N GLY A 243 7.64 13.73 -24.55
CA GLY A 243 6.53 14.30 -25.30
C GLY A 243 5.62 13.26 -25.91
N TYR A 244 4.63 13.74 -26.61
CA TYR A 244 3.68 12.89 -27.33
C TYR A 244 3.35 13.47 -28.71
N ILE A 245 3.05 12.58 -29.65
CA ILE A 245 2.60 12.93 -31.01
C ILE A 245 1.20 12.34 -31.17
N MET A 246 0.21 13.23 -31.34
CA MET A 246 -1.19 12.81 -31.48
C MET A 246 -1.43 12.20 -32.85
N GLY A 247 -2.18 11.12 -32.85
CA GLY A 247 -2.59 10.39 -34.06
C GLY A 247 -2.60 8.88 -33.83
N ARG A 248 -3.26 8.16 -34.70
CA ARG A 248 -3.36 6.69 -34.59
C ARG A 248 -2.08 6.02 -35.08
N PRO A 249 -1.41 5.20 -34.27
CA PRO A 249 -0.15 4.54 -34.64
C PRO A 249 -0.27 3.51 -35.77
N ASP A 250 -1.48 3.03 -36.04
CA ASP A 250 -1.77 2.14 -37.15
C ASP A 250 -1.84 2.83 -38.53
N THR A 251 -1.73 4.18 -38.56
CA THR A 251 -1.68 4.97 -39.77
C THR A 251 -0.25 5.45 -40.05
N PRO A 252 0.16 5.53 -41.33
CA PRO A 252 1.52 5.93 -41.69
C PRO A 252 1.82 7.42 -41.43
N GLU A 253 0.81 8.22 -41.10
CA GLU A 253 0.92 9.70 -41.00
C GLU A 253 1.67 10.15 -39.74
N VAL A 254 1.60 9.36 -38.66
CA VAL A 254 2.20 9.71 -37.35
C VAL A 254 3.71 9.45 -37.36
N TRP A 255 4.16 8.42 -38.07
CA TRP A 255 5.56 8.00 -38.04
C TRP A 255 6.55 8.97 -38.69
N PRO A 256 6.27 9.62 -39.83
CA PRO A 256 7.14 10.65 -40.39
C PRO A 256 7.32 11.83 -39.46
N VAL A 257 6.27 12.23 -38.73
CA VAL A 257 6.33 13.30 -37.74
C VAL A 257 7.27 12.92 -36.59
N SER A 258 7.22 11.66 -36.14
CA SER A 258 8.14 11.17 -35.09
C SER A 258 9.60 11.25 -35.51
N TYR A 259 9.93 10.87 -36.74
CA TYR A 259 11.30 10.95 -37.28
C TYR A 259 11.79 12.39 -37.44
N THR A 260 10.95 13.33 -37.82
CA THR A 260 11.33 14.74 -37.98
C THR A 260 11.49 15.49 -36.67
N HIS A 261 10.70 15.15 -35.65
CA HIS A 261 10.80 15.77 -34.33
C HIS A 261 11.89 15.14 -33.44
N LEU A 262 12.28 13.88 -33.72
CA LEU A 262 13.32 13.15 -32.99
C LEU A 262 14.70 13.24 -33.63
N THR A 263 14.88 14.04 -34.70
CA THR A 263 16.23 14.37 -35.17
C THR A 263 16.93 15.19 -34.09
N LEU A 264 17.69 14.50 -33.27
CA LEU A 264 18.51 15.09 -32.23
C LEU A 264 19.52 16.05 -32.86
N PRO A 265 19.81 17.20 -32.24
CA PRO A 265 20.83 18.10 -32.74
C PRO A 265 22.16 17.36 -32.79
N THR A 266 22.60 17.02 -33.98
CA THR A 266 23.97 16.55 -34.20
C THR A 266 24.87 17.76 -33.95
N THR A 267 25.57 17.75 -32.82
CA THR A 267 26.67 18.69 -32.60
C THR A 267 27.72 18.44 -33.65
N SER A 268 27.70 19.20 -34.73
CA SER A 268 28.86 19.35 -35.58
C SER A 268 29.93 20.08 -34.78
N ARG A 269 31.00 19.42 -34.40
CA ARG A 269 32.27 20.05 -34.04
C ARG A 269 32.91 20.64 -35.29
#